data_92c2479f87b10bb7a742bafa56e5899d
#
_entry.id   92c2479f87b10bb7a742bafa56e5899d
#
_cell.length_a   1.000
_cell.length_b   1.000
_cell.length_c   1.000
_cell.angle_alpha   90.00
_cell.angle_beta   90.00
_cell.angle_gamma   90.00
#
_symmetry.space_group_name_H-M   'P 1'
#
loop_
_entity.id
_entity.type
_entity.pdbx_description
1 polymer ?
#
loop_
_entity_poly.entity_id
_entity_poly.type
_entity_poly.pdbx_seq_one_letter_code
_entity_poly.pdbx_strand_id
1 'polypeptide(L)'
;MKISPEIKSPNMKLSKVYSILFLVATLTLTSCGIYKFNDASIDPAVKTIKLGFIENRARYVNPQLSPKLNDKWQLKIASQTKLTRTTSDDAHYIISGTITNYDASQTVGVSNQQASTNRLTVTVHIVFRNTLSNKTEEFDVSRSFDFDANLTLTQAEARLLDEMVRSLTDDMFNRIFSNW
;
A
#
# COMPACT_ATOMS: atom_id res chain seq x y z
N MET A 1 83.06 1.16 -13.38
CA MET A 1 82.11 0.25 -14.03
C MET A 1 80.73 0.54 -13.45
N LYS A 2 79.86 1.30 -14.19
CA LYS A 2 78.62 1.87 -13.69
C LYS A 2 77.47 1.08 -14.33
N ILE A 3 76.76 0.29 -13.55
CA ILE A 3 75.61 -0.48 -14.02
C ILE A 3 74.38 0.35 -13.72
N SER A 4 73.74 0.84 -14.75
CA SER A 4 72.45 1.52 -14.65
C SER A 4 71.30 0.48 -14.72
N PRO A 5 70.26 0.53 -13.86
CA PRO A 5 69.13 -0.36 -14.00
C PRO A 5 68.18 0.11 -15.11
N GLU A 6 67.90 -0.77 -16.05
CA GLU A 6 66.98 -0.62 -17.12
C GLU A 6 65.52 -0.69 -16.55
N ILE A 7 64.81 0.43 -16.58
CA ILE A 7 63.41 0.50 -16.19
C ILE A 7 62.58 -0.02 -17.36
N LYS A 8 62.11 -1.24 -17.24
CA LYS A 8 61.23 -1.91 -18.19
C LYS A 8 59.86 -1.23 -18.16
N SER A 9 59.50 -0.55 -19.27
CA SER A 9 58.22 0.11 -19.39
C SER A 9 57.04 -0.86 -19.29
N PRO A 10 55.97 -0.53 -18.53
CA PRO A 10 54.82 -1.41 -18.42
C PRO A 10 54.12 -1.54 -19.78
N ASN A 11 53.79 -2.80 -20.13
CA ASN A 11 53.16 -3.15 -21.39
C ASN A 11 51.91 -2.29 -21.65
N MET A 12 51.97 -1.42 -22.66
CA MET A 12 50.92 -0.46 -23.06
C MET A 12 49.58 -1.15 -23.37
N LYS A 13 49.59 -2.43 -23.69
CA LYS A 13 48.38 -3.25 -23.87
C LYS A 13 47.67 -3.59 -22.54
N LEU A 14 48.43 -3.86 -21.49
CA LEU A 14 47.90 -4.20 -20.16
C LEU A 14 47.26 -2.98 -19.48
N SER A 15 47.89 -1.81 -19.57
CA SER A 15 47.39 -0.53 -19.10
C SER A 15 46.03 -0.15 -19.74
N LYS A 16 45.87 -0.37 -21.02
CA LYS A 16 44.59 -0.14 -21.73
C LYS A 16 43.48 -1.09 -21.26
N VAL A 17 43.83 -2.34 -20.98
CA VAL A 17 42.84 -3.33 -20.46
C VAL A 17 42.37 -2.93 -19.07
N TYR A 18 43.24 -2.52 -18.15
CA TYR A 18 42.86 -2.03 -16.83
C TYR A 18 42.04 -0.74 -16.90
N SER A 19 42.36 0.17 -17.84
CA SER A 19 41.59 1.42 -18.05
C SER A 19 40.19 1.14 -18.54
N ILE A 20 40.00 0.18 -19.45
CA ILE A 20 38.66 -0.26 -19.92
C ILE A 20 37.89 -0.97 -18.82
N LEU A 21 38.54 -1.85 -18.05
CA LEU A 21 37.92 -2.55 -16.94
C LEU A 21 37.44 -1.57 -15.84
N PHE A 22 38.23 -0.56 -15.53
CA PHE A 22 37.89 0.50 -14.59
C PHE A 22 36.73 1.36 -15.09
N LEU A 23 36.69 1.69 -16.38
CA LEU A 23 35.62 2.44 -17.02
C LEU A 23 34.28 1.66 -16.99
N VAL A 24 34.32 0.35 -17.26
CA VAL A 24 33.13 -0.53 -17.18
C VAL A 24 32.65 -0.66 -15.73
N ALA A 25 33.55 -0.79 -14.77
CA ALA A 25 33.20 -0.87 -13.36
C ALA A 25 32.57 0.42 -12.82
N THR A 26 32.99 1.60 -13.30
CA THR A 26 32.38 2.89 -12.90
C THR A 26 31.00 3.10 -13.56
N LEU A 27 30.74 2.57 -14.74
CA LEU A 27 29.42 2.64 -15.39
C LEU A 27 28.37 1.74 -14.73
N THR A 28 28.77 0.65 -14.07
CA THR A 28 27.82 -0.24 -13.36
C THR A 28 27.37 0.30 -12.01
N LEU A 29 28.06 1.27 -11.42
CA LEU A 29 27.73 1.85 -10.11
C LEU A 29 26.65 2.95 -10.20
N THR A 30 26.29 3.44 -11.38
CA THR A 30 25.26 4.48 -11.54
C THR A 30 23.84 3.93 -11.80
N SER A 31 23.66 2.61 -11.76
CA SER A 31 22.35 1.96 -12.00
C SER A 31 21.50 1.79 -10.73
N CYS A 32 21.66 2.64 -9.70
CA CYS A 32 20.60 2.82 -8.73
C CYS A 32 19.52 3.71 -9.32
N GLY A 33 18.77 3.16 -10.26
CA GLY A 33 17.56 3.76 -10.77
C GLY A 33 16.61 4.02 -9.63
N ILE A 34 16.21 5.26 -9.46
CA ILE A 34 15.11 5.71 -8.62
C ILE A 34 13.84 5.00 -9.15
N TYR A 35 13.60 3.79 -8.70
CA TYR A 35 12.29 3.16 -8.82
C TYR A 35 11.37 3.88 -7.84
N LYS A 36 10.76 4.97 -8.28
CA LYS A 36 9.59 5.53 -7.62
C LYS A 36 8.43 4.57 -7.87
N PHE A 37 8.29 3.59 -6.98
CA PHE A 37 7.06 2.83 -6.88
C PHE A 37 5.96 3.75 -6.34
N ASN A 38 4.90 3.89 -7.12
CA ASN A 38 3.62 4.54 -6.80
C ASN A 38 3.67 6.04 -6.46
N ASP A 39 3.91 6.89 -7.44
CA ASP A 39 3.27 8.20 -7.39
C ASP A 39 1.76 7.98 -7.65
N ALA A 40 0.96 8.14 -6.58
CA ALA A 40 -0.49 8.28 -6.72
C ALA A 40 -0.77 9.30 -7.82
N SER A 41 -1.64 8.95 -8.77
CA SER A 41 -1.99 9.84 -9.89
C SER A 41 -2.90 10.97 -9.39
N ILE A 42 -2.31 11.94 -8.70
CA ILE A 42 -3.00 13.09 -8.13
C ILE A 42 -2.72 14.32 -8.99
N ASP A 43 -3.78 15.01 -9.40
CA ASP A 43 -3.65 16.27 -10.11
C ASP A 43 -2.74 17.25 -9.32
N PRO A 44 -1.70 17.85 -9.91
CA PRO A 44 -0.82 18.81 -9.26
C PRO A 44 -1.53 20.01 -8.63
N ALA A 45 -2.74 20.35 -9.07
CA ALA A 45 -3.57 21.41 -8.47
C ALA A 45 -4.12 21.01 -7.09
N VAL A 46 -4.25 19.72 -6.80
CA VAL A 46 -4.77 19.20 -5.53
C VAL A 46 -3.69 19.29 -4.46
N LYS A 47 -3.96 20.00 -3.37
CA LYS A 47 -3.01 20.22 -2.26
C LYS A 47 -3.50 19.73 -0.92
N THR A 48 -4.83 19.72 -0.70
CA THR A 48 -5.42 19.46 0.60
C THR A 48 -6.37 18.26 0.56
N ILE A 49 -6.43 17.53 1.67
CA ILE A 49 -7.33 16.41 1.84
C ILE A 49 -7.98 16.41 3.22
N LYS A 50 -9.30 16.21 3.26
CA LYS A 50 -10.06 15.95 4.47
C LYS A 50 -10.42 14.47 4.51
N LEU A 51 -10.05 13.81 5.63
CA LEU A 51 -10.40 12.42 5.89
C LEU A 51 -11.48 12.38 6.97
N GLY A 52 -12.67 11.93 6.59
CA GLY A 52 -13.73 11.58 7.52
C GLY A 52 -13.39 10.30 8.28
N PHE A 53 -13.97 10.13 9.47
CA PHE A 53 -13.82 8.91 10.24
C PHE A 53 -14.61 7.77 9.59
N ILE A 54 -14.00 6.62 9.40
CA ILE A 54 -14.64 5.42 8.87
C ILE A 54 -15.37 4.72 10.03
N GLU A 55 -16.68 4.90 10.09
CA GLU A 55 -17.51 4.31 11.11
C GLU A 55 -17.84 2.85 10.79
N ASN A 56 -18.03 2.02 11.81
CA ASN A 56 -18.54 0.67 11.62
C ASN A 56 -20.07 0.66 11.85
N ARG A 57 -20.83 0.42 10.77
CA ARG A 57 -22.30 0.30 10.78
C ARG A 57 -22.75 -1.08 10.30
N ALA A 58 -21.84 -2.06 10.25
CA ALA A 58 -22.19 -3.42 9.94
C ALA A 58 -23.07 -4.03 11.04
N ARG A 59 -23.80 -5.08 10.69
CA ARG A 59 -24.67 -5.81 11.65
C ARG A 59 -23.89 -6.36 12.85
N TYR A 60 -22.66 -6.85 12.59
CA TYR A 60 -21.71 -7.22 13.63
C TYR A 60 -20.59 -6.20 13.66
N VAL A 61 -20.25 -5.71 14.84
CA VAL A 61 -19.26 -4.66 15.05
C VAL A 61 -18.04 -5.21 15.78
N ASN A 62 -16.94 -5.39 15.07
CA ASN A 62 -15.63 -5.56 15.71
C ASN A 62 -15.14 -4.19 16.19
N PRO A 63 -14.99 -3.98 17.53
CA PRO A 63 -14.66 -2.66 18.09
C PRO A 63 -13.25 -2.18 17.75
N GLN A 64 -12.34 -3.09 17.35
CA GLN A 64 -10.96 -2.75 17.05
C GLN A 64 -10.76 -2.38 15.58
N LEU A 65 -11.63 -2.85 14.67
CA LEU A 65 -11.41 -2.69 13.22
C LEU A 65 -11.44 -1.21 12.81
N SER A 66 -12.51 -0.48 13.15
CA SER A 66 -12.67 0.91 12.73
C SER A 66 -11.54 1.82 13.24
N PRO A 67 -11.16 1.83 14.52
CA PRO A 67 -10.03 2.65 14.99
C PRO A 67 -8.71 2.32 14.26
N LYS A 68 -8.35 1.04 14.19
CA LYS A 68 -7.11 0.62 13.51
C LYS A 68 -7.12 0.94 12.02
N LEU A 69 -8.27 0.79 11.35
CA LEU A 69 -8.42 1.14 9.94
C LEU A 69 -8.23 2.64 9.72
N ASN A 70 -8.81 3.49 10.55
CA ASN A 70 -8.64 4.93 10.50
C ASN A 70 -7.18 5.35 10.72
N ASP A 71 -6.50 4.78 11.70
CA ASP A 71 -5.08 5.07 11.96
C ASP A 71 -4.22 4.68 10.76
N LYS A 72 -4.41 3.46 10.25
CA LYS A 72 -3.65 2.97 9.09
C LYS A 72 -3.93 3.78 7.83
N TRP A 73 -5.20 4.16 7.62
CA TRP A 73 -5.63 5.00 6.49
C TRP A 73 -4.94 6.37 6.51
N GLN A 74 -4.93 7.04 7.66
CA GLN A 74 -4.25 8.32 7.81
C GLN A 74 -2.75 8.22 7.55
N LEU A 75 -2.10 7.19 8.09
CA LEU A 75 -0.67 6.93 7.86
C LEU A 75 -0.37 6.65 6.38
N LYS A 76 -1.22 5.88 5.69
CA LYS A 76 -1.05 5.57 4.27
C LYS A 76 -1.10 6.83 3.42
N ILE A 77 -2.12 7.68 3.63
CA ILE A 77 -2.26 8.96 2.92
C ILE A 77 -1.05 9.87 3.17
N ALA A 78 -0.63 10.02 4.42
CA ALA A 78 0.50 10.88 4.78
C ALA A 78 1.84 10.38 4.20
N SER A 79 2.02 9.07 4.09
CA SER A 79 3.28 8.48 3.60
C SER A 79 3.36 8.37 2.08
N GLN A 80 2.22 8.24 1.38
CA GLN A 80 2.18 7.95 -0.05
C GLN A 80 1.63 9.09 -0.91
N THR A 81 1.24 10.20 -0.30
CA THR A 81 0.81 11.39 -1.02
C THR A 81 1.54 12.63 -0.51
N LYS A 82 1.52 13.70 -1.32
CA LYS A 82 2.02 15.02 -0.92
C LYS A 82 0.90 15.93 -0.41
N LEU A 83 -0.28 15.35 -0.11
CA LEU A 83 -1.45 16.10 0.31
C LEU A 83 -1.33 16.54 1.77
N THR A 84 -1.66 17.79 2.03
CA THR A 84 -1.75 18.34 3.39
C THR A 84 -3.12 18.01 3.96
N ARG A 85 -3.16 17.29 5.10
CA ARG A 85 -4.41 16.97 5.78
C ARG A 85 -4.99 18.21 6.46
N THR A 86 -6.29 18.40 6.29
CA THR A 86 -7.07 19.48 6.90
C THR A 86 -8.39 18.96 7.47
N THR A 87 -9.01 19.73 8.34
CA THR A 87 -10.37 19.49 8.84
C THR A 87 -11.40 20.39 8.15
N SER A 88 -10.96 21.31 7.29
CA SER A 88 -11.83 22.26 6.60
C SER A 88 -12.69 21.58 5.53
N ASP A 89 -13.91 22.09 5.33
CA ASP A 89 -14.86 21.60 4.32
C ASP A 89 -14.52 22.05 2.90
N ASP A 90 -13.57 22.99 2.74
CA ASP A 90 -13.05 23.47 1.47
C ASP A 90 -11.83 22.68 0.98
N ALA A 91 -11.50 21.57 1.62
CA ALA A 91 -10.44 20.67 1.17
C ALA A 91 -10.66 20.26 -0.30
N HIS A 92 -9.56 20.17 -1.08
CA HIS A 92 -9.63 19.76 -2.49
C HIS A 92 -10.15 18.32 -2.65
N TYR A 93 -9.74 17.43 -1.78
CA TYR A 93 -10.28 16.06 -1.69
C TYR A 93 -10.95 15.88 -0.33
N ILE A 94 -12.14 15.30 -0.35
CA ILE A 94 -12.87 14.90 0.84
C ILE A 94 -13.22 13.43 0.70
N ILE A 95 -12.76 12.62 1.64
CA ILE A 95 -13.00 11.17 1.66
C ILE A 95 -13.73 10.84 2.95
N SER A 96 -14.85 10.14 2.84
CA SER A 96 -15.55 9.53 3.97
C SER A 96 -15.79 8.05 3.68
N GLY A 97 -15.98 7.26 4.73
CA GLY A 97 -16.21 5.84 4.59
C GLY A 97 -17.09 5.28 5.69
N THR A 98 -17.66 4.12 5.42
CA THR A 98 -18.47 3.37 6.36
C THR A 98 -18.25 1.87 6.14
N ILE A 99 -17.94 1.12 7.20
CA ILE A 99 -17.95 -0.34 7.15
C ILE A 99 -19.41 -0.75 7.14
N THR A 100 -19.87 -1.28 6.00
CA THR A 100 -21.29 -1.64 5.75
C THR A 100 -21.55 -3.12 5.94
N ASN A 101 -20.53 -3.96 5.76
CA ASN A 101 -20.65 -5.40 5.94
C ASN A 101 -19.47 -5.96 6.74
N TYR A 102 -19.80 -6.90 7.63
CA TYR A 102 -18.86 -7.72 8.38
C TYR A 102 -19.54 -9.08 8.61
N ASP A 103 -19.29 -10.03 7.73
CA ASP A 103 -19.98 -11.31 7.68
C ASP A 103 -18.99 -12.48 7.72
N ALA A 104 -19.14 -13.32 8.73
CA ALA A 104 -18.34 -14.54 8.96
C ALA A 104 -19.18 -15.83 8.84
N SER A 105 -20.36 -15.75 8.24
CA SER A 105 -21.31 -16.86 8.17
C SER A 105 -21.01 -17.88 7.07
N GLN A 106 -20.04 -17.60 6.16
CA GLN A 106 -19.79 -18.45 5.01
C GLN A 106 -18.78 -19.56 5.32
N THR A 107 -19.17 -20.81 5.07
CA THR A 107 -18.27 -21.97 5.01
C THR A 107 -17.82 -22.16 3.56
N VAL A 108 -16.51 -22.16 3.32
CA VAL A 108 -15.92 -22.24 1.96
C VAL A 108 -15.11 -23.51 1.71
N GLY A 109 -14.78 -24.26 2.77
CA GLY A 109 -14.09 -25.52 2.66
C GLY A 109 -14.74 -26.59 3.54
N VAL A 110 -14.86 -27.82 3.00
CA VAL A 110 -15.39 -28.98 3.73
C VAL A 110 -14.40 -30.14 3.59
N SER A 111 -14.04 -30.76 4.71
CA SER A 111 -13.22 -31.96 4.77
C SER A 111 -13.92 -33.00 5.63
N ASN A 112 -14.02 -34.24 5.14
CA ASN A 112 -14.70 -35.34 5.82
C ASN A 112 -16.13 -34.99 6.31
N GLN A 113 -16.91 -34.26 5.47
CA GLN A 113 -18.27 -33.77 5.74
C GLN A 113 -18.36 -32.76 6.91
N GLN A 114 -17.23 -32.18 7.32
CA GLN A 114 -17.19 -31.11 8.32
C GLN A 114 -16.62 -29.82 7.70
N ALA A 115 -17.08 -28.68 8.17
CA ALA A 115 -16.50 -27.38 7.79
C ALA A 115 -15.02 -27.37 8.18
N SER A 116 -14.13 -27.09 7.23
CA SER A 116 -12.68 -26.95 7.45
C SER A 116 -12.22 -25.51 7.37
N THR A 117 -12.96 -24.68 6.63
CA THR A 117 -12.61 -23.28 6.39
C THR A 117 -13.86 -22.42 6.37
N ASN A 118 -13.86 -21.39 7.17
CA ASN A 118 -14.87 -20.32 7.16
C ASN A 118 -14.28 -19.06 6.51
N ARG A 119 -15.16 -18.18 6.04
CA ARG A 119 -14.82 -16.92 5.38
C ARG A 119 -15.44 -15.74 6.11
N LEU A 120 -14.60 -14.76 6.43
CA LEU A 120 -15.00 -13.45 6.92
C LEU A 120 -14.91 -12.46 5.76
N THR A 121 -16.01 -11.81 5.42
CA THR A 121 -16.06 -10.76 4.40
C THR A 121 -16.32 -9.41 5.04
N VAL A 122 -15.46 -8.44 4.73
CA VAL A 122 -15.60 -7.05 5.19
C VAL A 122 -15.76 -6.14 3.97
N THR A 123 -16.75 -5.24 4.03
CA THR A 123 -17.00 -4.25 2.98
C THR A 123 -16.97 -2.84 3.58
N VAL A 124 -16.25 -1.95 2.92
CA VAL A 124 -16.19 -0.52 3.24
C VAL A 124 -16.77 0.25 2.07
N HIS A 125 -17.85 0.99 2.30
CA HIS A 125 -18.40 1.95 1.37
C HIS A 125 -17.63 3.26 1.48
N ILE A 126 -17.17 3.81 0.35
CA ILE A 126 -16.36 5.03 0.28
C ILE A 126 -17.09 6.07 -0.55
N VAL A 127 -17.13 7.29 -0.05
CA VAL A 127 -17.55 8.49 -0.78
C VAL A 127 -16.33 9.38 -0.96
N PHE A 128 -15.90 9.57 -2.19
CA PHE A 128 -14.80 10.42 -2.59
C PHE A 128 -15.30 11.65 -3.34
N ARG A 129 -15.02 12.84 -2.83
CA ARG A 129 -15.38 14.11 -3.48
C ARG A 129 -14.13 14.91 -3.85
N ASN A 130 -14.01 15.25 -5.13
CA ASN A 130 -13.05 16.20 -5.65
C ASN A 130 -13.74 17.55 -5.83
N THR A 131 -13.42 18.52 -4.99
CA THR A 131 -14.07 19.85 -4.98
C THR A 131 -13.60 20.72 -6.15
N LEU A 132 -12.36 20.52 -6.66
CA LEU A 132 -11.85 21.29 -7.80
C LEU A 132 -12.60 20.97 -9.09
N SER A 133 -12.94 19.71 -9.31
CA SER A 133 -13.71 19.25 -10.48
C SER A 133 -15.21 19.12 -10.22
N ASN A 134 -15.65 19.40 -8.98
CA ASN A 134 -17.03 19.20 -8.51
C ASN A 134 -17.58 17.78 -8.79
N LYS A 135 -16.72 16.76 -8.65
CA LYS A 135 -17.04 15.36 -8.92
C LYS A 135 -17.13 14.58 -7.62
N THR A 136 -18.17 13.77 -7.48
CA THR A 136 -18.33 12.80 -6.39
C THR A 136 -18.39 11.39 -6.96
N GLU A 137 -17.65 10.49 -6.38
CA GLU A 137 -17.64 9.07 -6.71
C GLU A 137 -17.94 8.25 -5.45
N GLU A 138 -18.71 7.20 -5.62
CA GLU A 138 -19.05 6.26 -4.56
C GLU A 138 -18.71 4.85 -5.02
N PHE A 139 -18.12 4.05 -4.15
CA PHE A 139 -17.75 2.68 -4.45
C PHE A 139 -17.54 1.85 -3.19
N ASP A 140 -17.68 0.54 -3.35
CA ASP A 140 -17.42 -0.42 -2.29
C ASP A 140 -16.03 -1.06 -2.48
N VAL A 141 -15.32 -1.22 -1.36
CA VAL A 141 -14.11 -2.01 -1.25
C VAL A 141 -14.44 -3.21 -0.37
N SER A 142 -14.36 -4.40 -0.93
CA SER A 142 -14.69 -5.64 -0.23
C SER A 142 -13.53 -6.62 -0.23
N ARG A 143 -13.23 -7.21 0.92
CA ARG A 143 -12.21 -8.25 1.09
C ARG A 143 -12.75 -9.41 1.91
N SER A 144 -12.31 -10.60 1.49
CA SER A 144 -12.61 -11.83 2.20
C SER A 144 -11.33 -12.44 2.76
N PHE A 145 -11.44 -13.00 3.95
CA PHE A 145 -10.35 -13.60 4.72
C PHE A 145 -10.81 -14.98 5.18
N ASP A 146 -10.07 -16.00 4.80
CA ASP A 146 -10.38 -17.37 5.15
C ASP A 146 -9.71 -17.74 6.47
N PHE A 147 -10.41 -18.50 7.33
CA PHE A 147 -9.90 -18.96 8.60
C PHE A 147 -10.36 -20.37 8.92
N ASP A 148 -9.61 -21.06 9.79
CA ASP A 148 -9.92 -22.42 10.23
C ASP A 148 -11.28 -22.46 10.95
N ALA A 149 -12.18 -23.34 10.50
CA ALA A 149 -13.52 -23.48 11.07
C ALA A 149 -13.52 -23.95 12.53
N ASN A 150 -12.41 -24.48 13.05
CA ASN A 150 -12.25 -24.82 14.46
C ASN A 150 -12.03 -23.60 15.37
N LEU A 151 -11.75 -22.43 14.79
CA LEU A 151 -11.58 -21.19 15.55
C LEU A 151 -12.95 -20.55 15.81
N THR A 152 -13.10 -19.99 17.01
CA THR A 152 -14.20 -19.04 17.24
C THR A 152 -13.96 -17.76 16.42
N LEU A 153 -15.02 -17.00 16.14
CA LEU A 153 -14.89 -15.73 15.42
C LEU A 153 -13.90 -14.79 16.13
N THR A 154 -13.97 -14.66 17.44
CA THR A 154 -13.04 -13.82 18.22
C THR A 154 -11.57 -14.25 18.07
N GLN A 155 -11.29 -15.55 18.01
CA GLN A 155 -9.95 -16.05 17.78
C GLN A 155 -9.45 -15.78 16.35
N ALA A 156 -10.35 -15.93 15.37
CA ALA A 156 -10.07 -15.59 13.98
C ALA A 156 -9.79 -14.09 13.81
N GLU A 157 -10.62 -13.25 14.41
CA GLU A 157 -10.48 -11.78 14.42
C GLU A 157 -9.12 -11.36 14.97
N ALA A 158 -8.70 -11.91 16.10
CA ALA A 158 -7.42 -11.59 16.71
C ALA A 158 -6.22 -11.91 15.78
N ARG A 159 -6.34 -12.93 14.92
CA ARG A 159 -5.31 -13.31 13.95
C ARG A 159 -5.37 -12.50 12.65
N LEU A 160 -6.56 -12.15 12.21
CA LEU A 160 -6.81 -11.54 10.90
C LEU A 160 -6.81 -10.00 10.94
N LEU A 161 -6.95 -9.38 12.12
CA LEU A 161 -7.20 -7.95 12.24
C LEU A 161 -6.16 -7.08 11.52
N ASP A 162 -4.87 -7.37 11.68
CA ASP A 162 -3.81 -6.58 11.07
C ASP A 162 -3.76 -6.78 9.55
N GLU A 163 -4.09 -7.98 9.05
CA GLU A 163 -4.22 -8.27 7.64
C GLU A 163 -5.45 -7.59 7.04
N MET A 164 -6.60 -7.63 7.72
CA MET A 164 -7.82 -6.91 7.32
C MET A 164 -7.55 -5.42 7.16
N VAL A 165 -6.96 -4.80 8.19
CA VAL A 165 -6.63 -3.38 8.20
C VAL A 165 -5.69 -3.03 7.04
N ARG A 166 -4.63 -3.80 6.83
CA ARG A 166 -3.67 -3.57 5.76
C ARG A 166 -4.33 -3.70 4.38
N SER A 167 -4.99 -4.83 4.12
CA SER A 167 -5.56 -5.12 2.80
C SER A 167 -6.67 -4.14 2.41
N LEU A 168 -7.58 -3.82 3.33
CA LEU A 168 -8.63 -2.82 3.10
C LEU A 168 -8.03 -1.43 2.84
N THR A 169 -7.02 -1.03 3.63
CA THR A 169 -6.33 0.26 3.42
C THR A 169 -5.66 0.32 2.05
N ASP A 170 -4.99 -0.75 1.63
CA ASP A 170 -4.30 -0.82 0.34
C ASP A 170 -5.29 -0.74 -0.82
N ASP A 171 -6.40 -1.46 -0.74
CA ASP A 171 -7.44 -1.44 -1.78
C ASP A 171 -8.15 -0.08 -1.87
N MET A 172 -8.51 0.52 -0.74
CA MET A 172 -9.10 1.86 -0.68
C MET A 172 -8.15 2.89 -1.33
N PHE A 173 -6.86 2.81 -0.99
CA PHE A 173 -5.84 3.70 -1.56
C PHE A 173 -5.73 3.51 -3.07
N ASN A 174 -5.58 2.28 -3.51
CA ASN A 174 -5.45 1.97 -4.94
C ASN A 174 -6.70 2.42 -5.72
N ARG A 175 -7.88 2.21 -5.18
CA ARG A 175 -9.14 2.59 -5.84
C ARG A 175 -9.29 4.09 -6.03
N ILE A 176 -8.76 4.91 -5.10
CA ILE A 176 -8.87 6.37 -5.14
C ILE A 176 -7.73 7.00 -5.95
N PHE A 177 -6.50 6.49 -5.78
CA PHE A 177 -5.29 7.17 -6.24
C PHE A 177 -4.54 6.47 -7.37
N SER A 178 -4.91 5.24 -7.74
CA SER A 178 -4.31 4.54 -8.86
C SER A 178 -5.27 4.56 -10.05
N ASN A 179 -4.86 5.19 -11.14
CA ASN A 179 -5.59 5.10 -12.41
C ASN A 179 -5.31 3.71 -13.01
N TRP A 180 -6.30 2.84 -12.97
CA TRP A 180 -6.34 1.58 -13.72
C TRP A 180 -7.18 1.75 -14.96
#